data_277808a051440f5d2eb7eca54f56d1d2
#
_entry.id   277808a051440f5d2eb7eca54f56d1d2
#
_cell.length_a   1.000
_cell.length_b   1.000
_cell.length_c   1.000
_cell.angle_alpha   90.00
_cell.angle_beta   90.00
_cell.angle_gamma   90.00
#
_symmetry.space_group_name_H-M   'P 1'
#
loop_
_entity.id
_entity.type
_entity.pdbx_description
1 polymer ?
#
loop_
_entity_poly.entity_id
_entity_poly.type
_entity_poly.pdbx_seq_one_letter_code
_entity_poly.pdbx_strand_id
1 'polypeptide(L)'
;MNKSLVQELASKFVQSYDSAAKDKIWQKQSADFRRFWSERVLAPGKETISDDDCDVIIRILDYCAKGKTKGDEVVAHVGLTQVKWRKVFNNLHSDKALASLVDSIFKEANIDRKAQLIDELYAANAAGKKYLTGEGGNVLNALLAAYDPVKNLSAVAMKHRKALMDFLEIKSPFDWASASIGKRISHSNESIQEATRALGLTGSARTLYQFLYSEPVSNLWQDTIKREGKQVVVTVPQNAEVENNKTSNEGEMRESLRIQAALAEIGTRMGFQIWLPRADRGRVLTQWKPDIGVLLEELPVGFDQTTMKTIEQIDVLWLKKRTIVRAFEVEHTTSIYSGILRMADLLAMQPNLKIKLHIVAPASRREKVFQEIRRPVFALLEGGALSDICTYLSYDNVADLREEKHLEHLSDNVIEEYEDKSQEA
;
A
#
# COMPACT_ATOMS: atom_id res chain seq x y z
N MET A 1 -16.99 18.99 -13.96
CA MET A 1 -16.37 18.17 -15.07
C MET A 1 -16.61 18.85 -16.43
N ASN A 2 -15.59 18.89 -17.31
CA ASN A 2 -15.83 19.26 -18.71
C ASN A 2 -16.38 18.05 -19.49
N LYS A 3 -17.71 17.91 -19.50
CA LYS A 3 -18.43 16.75 -20.06
C LYS A 3 -18.11 16.52 -21.54
N SER A 4 -18.01 17.58 -22.34
CA SER A 4 -17.71 17.48 -23.79
C SER A 4 -16.32 16.89 -24.03
N LEU A 5 -15.30 17.35 -23.29
CA LEU A 5 -13.94 16.81 -23.37
C LEU A 5 -13.90 15.33 -22.97
N VAL A 6 -14.55 14.96 -21.90
CA VAL A 6 -14.53 13.56 -21.41
C VAL A 6 -15.27 12.64 -22.38
N GLN A 7 -16.36 13.09 -23.03
CA GLN A 7 -17.05 12.34 -24.07
C GLN A 7 -16.20 12.18 -25.35
N GLU A 8 -15.42 13.19 -25.72
CA GLU A 8 -14.47 13.08 -26.84
C GLU A 8 -13.38 12.04 -26.52
N LEU A 9 -12.82 12.07 -25.29
CA LEU A 9 -11.85 11.08 -24.82
C LEU A 9 -12.45 9.67 -24.79
N ALA A 10 -13.70 9.53 -24.35
CA ALA A 10 -14.41 8.26 -24.36
C ALA A 10 -14.56 7.70 -25.78
N SER A 11 -14.92 8.54 -26.75
CA SER A 11 -15.04 8.15 -28.16
C SER A 11 -13.70 7.69 -28.74
N LYS A 12 -12.60 8.39 -28.44
CA LYS A 12 -11.24 8.00 -28.84
C LYS A 12 -10.81 6.68 -28.21
N PHE A 13 -11.12 6.49 -26.93
CA PHE A 13 -10.80 5.27 -26.20
C PHE A 13 -11.51 4.05 -26.82
N VAL A 14 -12.81 4.15 -27.09
CA VAL A 14 -13.59 3.06 -27.71
C VAL A 14 -13.02 2.65 -29.07
N GLN A 15 -12.47 3.61 -29.85
CA GLN A 15 -11.86 3.32 -31.16
C GLN A 15 -10.50 2.61 -31.04
N SER A 16 -9.76 2.83 -29.96
CA SER A 16 -8.38 2.33 -29.78
C SER A 16 -8.27 1.12 -28.86
N TYR A 17 -9.25 0.89 -27.99
CA TYR A 17 -9.22 -0.15 -26.98
C TYR A 17 -10.07 -1.37 -27.39
N ASP A 18 -9.42 -2.50 -27.65
CA ASP A 18 -10.10 -3.78 -27.95
C ASP A 18 -10.65 -4.41 -26.67
N SER A 19 -11.82 -3.91 -26.26
CA SER A 19 -12.51 -4.41 -25.05
C SER A 19 -12.86 -5.88 -25.16
N ALA A 20 -13.22 -6.40 -26.34
CA ALA A 20 -13.62 -7.78 -26.53
C ALA A 20 -12.44 -8.76 -26.32
N ALA A 21 -11.27 -8.43 -26.84
CA ALA A 21 -10.06 -9.24 -26.62
C ALA A 21 -9.63 -9.20 -25.15
N LYS A 22 -9.69 -8.04 -24.52
CA LYS A 22 -9.32 -7.88 -23.10
C LYS A 22 -10.31 -8.58 -22.17
N ASP A 23 -11.60 -8.49 -22.43
CA ASP A 23 -12.63 -9.17 -21.63
C ASP A 23 -12.48 -10.70 -21.68
N LYS A 24 -12.03 -11.30 -22.80
CA LYS A 24 -11.71 -12.73 -22.86
C LYS A 24 -10.57 -13.13 -21.93
N ILE A 25 -9.50 -12.32 -21.84
CA ILE A 25 -8.40 -12.54 -20.92
C ILE A 25 -8.92 -12.49 -19.47
N TRP A 26 -9.73 -11.50 -19.17
CA TRP A 26 -10.29 -11.32 -17.83
C TRP A 26 -11.29 -12.40 -17.44
N GLN A 27 -12.08 -12.92 -18.37
CA GLN A 27 -12.96 -14.06 -18.15
C GLN A 27 -12.16 -15.31 -17.76
N LYS A 28 -11.02 -15.56 -18.42
CA LYS A 28 -10.12 -16.66 -18.08
C LYS A 28 -9.53 -16.48 -16.68
N GLN A 29 -8.93 -15.32 -16.40
CA GLN A 29 -8.32 -15.03 -15.10
C GLN A 29 -9.35 -15.12 -13.96
N SER A 30 -10.56 -14.63 -14.17
CA SER A 30 -11.65 -14.74 -13.20
C SER A 30 -12.08 -16.21 -13.00
N ALA A 31 -12.08 -17.03 -14.04
CA ALA A 31 -12.34 -18.45 -13.90
C ALA A 31 -11.25 -19.17 -13.09
N ASP A 32 -9.98 -18.83 -13.31
CA ASP A 32 -8.85 -19.34 -12.53
C ASP A 32 -8.94 -18.89 -11.07
N PHE A 33 -9.27 -17.63 -10.81
CA PHE A 33 -9.51 -17.14 -9.45
C PHE A 33 -10.66 -17.85 -8.75
N ARG A 34 -11.82 -18.00 -9.41
CA ARG A 34 -12.99 -18.71 -8.84
C ARG A 34 -12.70 -20.18 -8.56
N ARG A 35 -11.92 -20.84 -9.42
CA ARG A 35 -11.46 -22.21 -9.19
C ARG A 35 -10.58 -22.30 -7.96
N PHE A 36 -9.56 -21.45 -7.85
CA PHE A 36 -8.72 -21.37 -6.66
C PHE A 36 -9.54 -21.08 -5.39
N TRP A 37 -10.50 -20.16 -5.47
CA TRP A 37 -11.38 -19.84 -4.36
C TRP A 37 -12.15 -21.05 -3.87
N SER A 38 -12.80 -21.78 -4.78
CA SER A 38 -13.61 -22.95 -4.43
C SER A 38 -12.78 -24.16 -4.00
N GLU A 39 -11.67 -24.43 -4.68
CA GLU A 39 -10.88 -25.65 -4.49
C GLU A 39 -9.79 -25.52 -3.42
N ARG A 40 -9.40 -24.30 -3.05
CA ARG A 40 -8.36 -24.03 -2.03
C ARG A 40 -8.89 -23.28 -0.83
N VAL A 41 -9.47 -22.10 -1.03
CA VAL A 41 -9.90 -21.25 0.09
C VAL A 41 -11.10 -21.86 0.82
N LEU A 42 -12.15 -22.25 0.10
CA LEU A 42 -13.35 -22.87 0.68
C LEU A 42 -13.19 -24.36 0.99
N ALA A 43 -12.21 -25.03 0.40
CA ALA A 43 -12.01 -26.47 0.60
C ALA A 43 -11.85 -26.86 2.07
N PRO A 44 -12.41 -27.99 2.52
CA PRO A 44 -12.20 -28.48 3.85
C PRO A 44 -10.74 -28.94 4.03
N GLY A 45 -10.15 -28.65 5.18
CA GLY A 45 -8.78 -29.06 5.51
C GLY A 45 -8.18 -28.19 6.60
N LYS A 46 -7.10 -28.66 7.22
CA LYS A 46 -6.31 -27.94 8.22
C LYS A 46 -4.92 -27.55 7.68
N GLU A 47 -4.56 -28.08 6.51
CA GLU A 47 -3.29 -27.78 5.87
C GLU A 47 -3.32 -26.38 5.25
N THR A 48 -2.22 -25.66 5.36
CA THR A 48 -2.09 -24.35 4.70
C THR A 48 -2.11 -24.50 3.18
N ILE A 49 -2.68 -23.51 2.49
CA ILE A 49 -2.59 -23.44 1.03
C ILE A 49 -1.11 -23.28 0.66
N SER A 50 -0.65 -24.05 -0.34
CA SER A 50 0.74 -23.96 -0.77
C SER A 50 1.08 -22.58 -1.31
N ASP A 51 2.32 -22.15 -1.13
CA ASP A 51 2.79 -20.88 -1.64
C ASP A 51 2.65 -20.78 -3.16
N ASP A 52 2.95 -21.86 -3.89
CA ASP A 52 2.83 -21.91 -5.34
C ASP A 52 1.38 -21.70 -5.81
N ASP A 53 0.41 -22.33 -5.15
CA ASP A 53 -1.01 -22.15 -5.46
C ASP A 53 -1.45 -20.69 -5.22
N CYS A 54 -0.99 -20.10 -4.13
CA CYS A 54 -1.25 -18.69 -3.84
C CYS A 54 -0.61 -17.76 -4.89
N ASP A 55 0.65 -17.99 -5.23
CA ASP A 55 1.43 -17.08 -6.08
C ASP A 55 0.91 -16.97 -7.51
N VAL A 56 0.37 -18.07 -8.05
CA VAL A 56 -0.31 -18.04 -9.36
C VAL A 56 -1.47 -17.05 -9.36
N ILE A 57 -2.24 -17.00 -8.28
CA ILE A 57 -3.40 -16.11 -8.15
C ILE A 57 -3.00 -14.70 -7.77
N ILE A 58 -2.00 -14.54 -6.90
CA ILE A 58 -1.50 -13.22 -6.50
C ILE A 58 -1.02 -12.42 -7.71
N ARG A 59 -0.40 -13.05 -8.69
CA ARG A 59 0.03 -12.40 -9.95
C ARG A 59 -1.12 -11.81 -10.75
N ILE A 60 -2.33 -12.34 -10.61
CA ILE A 60 -3.54 -11.77 -11.23
C ILE A 60 -4.08 -10.60 -10.40
N LEU A 61 -3.96 -10.68 -9.08
CA LEU A 61 -4.55 -9.71 -8.15
C LEU A 61 -3.78 -8.41 -8.05
N ASP A 62 -2.45 -8.50 -7.99
CA ASP A 62 -1.63 -7.36 -7.56
C ASP A 62 -0.37 -7.19 -8.41
N TYR A 63 -0.18 -5.97 -8.91
CA TYR A 63 1.01 -5.60 -9.67
C TYR A 63 2.31 -5.71 -8.85
N CYS A 64 2.22 -5.55 -7.53
CA CYS A 64 3.37 -5.65 -6.62
C CYS A 64 3.88 -7.08 -6.46
N ALA A 65 3.06 -8.07 -6.80
CA ALA A 65 3.51 -9.45 -6.80
C ALA A 65 4.60 -9.64 -7.86
N LYS A 66 5.77 -10.13 -7.44
CA LYS A 66 6.92 -10.36 -8.32
C LYS A 66 6.50 -11.27 -9.49
N GLY A 67 6.35 -10.69 -10.68
CA GLY A 67 6.01 -11.39 -11.90
C GLY A 67 6.11 -10.46 -13.11
N LYS A 68 6.30 -11.06 -14.30
CA LYS A 68 6.34 -10.34 -15.58
C LYS A 68 4.94 -10.07 -16.16
N THR A 69 3.93 -9.97 -15.29
CA THR A 69 2.55 -9.73 -15.73
C THR A 69 2.44 -8.30 -16.22
N LYS A 70 1.83 -8.10 -17.38
CA LYS A 70 1.60 -6.75 -17.93
C LYS A 70 0.54 -6.02 -17.08
N GLY A 71 0.68 -4.72 -16.92
CA GLY A 71 -0.22 -3.92 -16.06
C GLY A 71 -1.71 -4.02 -16.42
N ASP A 72 -2.05 -4.29 -17.68
CA ASP A 72 -3.43 -4.46 -18.14
C ASP A 72 -3.98 -5.89 -17.90
N GLU A 73 -3.15 -6.81 -17.44
CA GLU A 73 -3.50 -8.19 -17.09
C GLU A 73 -3.61 -8.43 -15.57
N VAL A 74 -3.43 -7.40 -14.76
CA VAL A 74 -3.52 -7.44 -13.30
C VAL A 74 -4.75 -6.66 -12.84
N VAL A 75 -5.42 -7.13 -11.79
CA VAL A 75 -6.64 -6.49 -11.27
C VAL A 75 -6.36 -5.04 -10.90
N ALA A 76 -5.36 -4.79 -10.06
CA ALA A 76 -5.03 -3.46 -9.59
C ALA A 76 -3.63 -3.40 -8.93
N HIS A 77 -3.23 -2.19 -8.59
CA HIS A 77 -2.17 -1.92 -7.63
C HIS A 77 -2.79 -1.88 -6.22
N VAL A 78 -2.78 -3.02 -5.52
CA VAL A 78 -3.35 -3.13 -4.18
C VAL A 78 -2.35 -2.67 -3.11
N GLY A 79 -1.07 -2.81 -3.41
CA GLY A 79 0.02 -2.47 -2.51
C GLY A 79 0.25 -3.53 -1.43
N LEU A 80 -0.18 -4.77 -1.66
CA LEU A 80 0.14 -5.91 -0.80
C LEU A 80 1.28 -6.73 -1.39
N THR A 81 2.25 -7.03 -0.54
CA THR A 81 3.32 -7.96 -0.92
C THR A 81 2.80 -9.39 -1.03
N GLN A 82 3.55 -10.23 -1.72
CA GLN A 82 3.23 -11.64 -1.92
C GLN A 82 3.01 -12.37 -0.57
N VAL A 83 3.85 -12.11 0.42
CA VAL A 83 3.72 -12.68 1.78
C VAL A 83 2.40 -12.29 2.45
N LYS A 84 2.00 -11.02 2.34
CA LYS A 84 0.72 -10.54 2.89
C LYS A 84 -0.48 -11.21 2.22
N TRP A 85 -0.45 -11.36 0.89
CA TRP A 85 -1.50 -12.07 0.16
C TRP A 85 -1.62 -13.54 0.56
N ARG A 86 -0.49 -14.25 0.73
CA ARG A 86 -0.49 -15.63 1.24
C ARG A 86 -1.13 -15.70 2.63
N LYS A 87 -0.83 -14.74 3.52
CA LYS A 87 -1.48 -14.63 4.83
C LYS A 87 -3.00 -14.39 4.72
N VAL A 88 -3.46 -13.53 3.80
CA VAL A 88 -4.89 -13.32 3.55
C VAL A 88 -5.57 -14.62 3.18
N PHE A 89 -5.04 -15.36 2.21
CA PHE A 89 -5.64 -16.61 1.75
C PHE A 89 -5.60 -17.71 2.81
N ASN A 90 -4.49 -17.87 3.53
CA ASN A 90 -4.39 -18.86 4.60
C ASN A 90 -5.28 -18.53 5.80
N ASN A 91 -5.45 -17.24 6.15
CA ASN A 91 -6.39 -16.85 7.18
C ASN A 91 -7.84 -17.16 6.78
N LEU A 92 -8.22 -16.87 5.54
CA LEU A 92 -9.55 -17.22 5.02
C LEU A 92 -9.74 -18.74 4.94
N HIS A 93 -8.71 -19.50 4.57
CA HIS A 93 -8.77 -20.95 4.54
C HIS A 93 -8.95 -21.55 5.95
N SER A 94 -8.28 -21.00 6.95
CA SER A 94 -8.38 -21.45 8.34
C SER A 94 -9.68 -21.00 9.02
N ASP A 95 -10.23 -19.85 8.66
CA ASP A 95 -11.49 -19.32 9.19
C ASP A 95 -12.62 -19.48 8.18
N LYS A 96 -13.32 -20.60 8.26
CA LYS A 96 -14.41 -20.94 7.33
C LYS A 96 -15.62 -20.00 7.44
N ALA A 97 -15.82 -19.37 8.60
CA ALA A 97 -16.90 -18.39 8.75
C ALA A 97 -16.59 -17.12 7.96
N LEU A 98 -15.36 -16.60 8.06
CA LEU A 98 -14.92 -15.46 7.24
C LEU A 98 -14.91 -15.79 5.76
N ALA A 99 -14.41 -16.96 5.36
CA ALA A 99 -14.39 -17.37 3.96
C ALA A 99 -15.82 -17.49 3.37
N SER A 100 -16.77 -18.04 4.13
CA SER A 100 -18.17 -18.14 3.72
C SER A 100 -18.83 -16.77 3.60
N LEU A 101 -18.46 -15.83 4.47
CA LEU A 101 -18.97 -14.47 4.42
C LEU A 101 -18.46 -13.73 3.18
N VAL A 102 -17.17 -13.86 2.85
CA VAL A 102 -16.59 -13.32 1.60
C VAL A 102 -17.24 -13.96 0.37
N ASP A 103 -17.47 -15.28 0.39
CA ASP A 103 -18.16 -15.99 -0.69
C ASP A 103 -19.60 -15.48 -0.90
N SER A 104 -20.30 -15.20 0.19
CA SER A 104 -21.64 -14.60 0.15
C SER A 104 -21.62 -13.20 -0.46
N ILE A 105 -20.61 -12.37 -0.10
CA ILE A 105 -20.41 -11.04 -0.69
C ILE A 105 -20.17 -11.13 -2.20
N PHE A 106 -19.40 -12.11 -2.67
CA PHE A 106 -19.15 -12.31 -4.10
C PHE A 106 -20.44 -12.60 -4.88
N LYS A 107 -21.34 -13.36 -4.29
CA LYS A 107 -22.57 -13.85 -4.94
C LYS A 107 -23.76 -12.90 -4.78
N GLU A 108 -23.69 -11.96 -3.83
CA GLU A 108 -24.79 -11.05 -3.57
C GLU A 108 -24.97 -10.02 -4.70
N ALA A 109 -26.17 -9.89 -5.22
CA ALA A 109 -26.54 -8.98 -6.28
C ALA A 109 -27.19 -7.68 -5.75
N ASN A 110 -27.88 -7.75 -4.61
CA ASN A 110 -28.51 -6.59 -4.02
C ASN A 110 -27.46 -5.70 -3.34
N ILE A 111 -27.40 -4.42 -3.74
CA ILE A 111 -26.37 -3.46 -3.31
C ILE A 111 -26.39 -3.24 -1.79
N ASP A 112 -27.59 -3.06 -1.23
CA ASP A 112 -27.73 -2.75 0.21
C ASP A 112 -27.42 -3.99 1.06
N ARG A 113 -27.83 -5.19 0.60
CA ARG A 113 -27.48 -6.44 1.28
C ARG A 113 -25.99 -6.73 1.18
N LYS A 114 -25.38 -6.48 0.02
CA LYS A 114 -23.91 -6.57 -0.14
C LYS A 114 -23.19 -5.61 0.80
N ALA A 115 -23.66 -4.38 0.92
CA ALA A 115 -23.10 -3.41 1.88
C ALA A 115 -23.17 -3.93 3.32
N GLN A 116 -24.30 -4.49 3.74
CA GLN A 116 -24.45 -5.11 5.06
C GLN A 116 -23.49 -6.27 5.29
N LEU A 117 -23.36 -7.19 4.32
CA LEU A 117 -22.44 -8.32 4.41
C LEU A 117 -20.98 -7.87 4.51
N ILE A 118 -20.61 -6.80 3.81
CA ILE A 118 -19.28 -6.20 3.93
C ILE A 118 -19.06 -5.63 5.34
N ASP A 119 -20.05 -4.92 5.89
CA ASP A 119 -19.96 -4.39 7.25
C ASP A 119 -19.88 -5.52 8.29
N GLU A 120 -20.63 -6.62 8.09
CA GLU A 120 -20.54 -7.84 8.90
C GLU A 120 -19.13 -8.44 8.83
N LEU A 121 -18.51 -8.50 7.64
CA LEU A 121 -17.12 -8.97 7.45
C LEU A 121 -16.11 -8.12 8.23
N TYR A 122 -16.24 -6.79 8.13
CA TYR A 122 -15.35 -5.88 8.84
C TYR A 122 -15.50 -5.99 10.36
N ALA A 123 -16.72 -6.18 10.85
CA ALA A 123 -16.98 -6.43 12.27
C ALA A 123 -16.42 -7.78 12.74
N ALA A 124 -16.67 -8.85 11.98
CA ALA A 124 -16.20 -10.19 12.31
C ALA A 124 -14.65 -10.28 12.32
N ASN A 125 -13.98 -9.56 11.40
CA ASN A 125 -12.51 -9.57 11.29
C ASN A 125 -11.81 -8.45 12.09
N ALA A 126 -12.52 -7.69 12.92
CA ALA A 126 -11.96 -6.55 13.65
C ALA A 126 -10.80 -6.94 14.58
N ALA A 127 -10.85 -8.11 15.22
CA ALA A 127 -9.79 -8.65 16.07
C ALA A 127 -8.63 -9.27 15.26
N GLY A 128 -8.94 -9.86 14.10
CA GLY A 128 -7.98 -10.55 13.23
C GLY A 128 -7.10 -9.62 12.40
N LYS A 129 -7.53 -8.41 12.17
CA LYS A 129 -6.85 -7.24 11.56
C LYS A 129 -6.12 -7.43 10.23
N LYS A 130 -5.91 -8.62 9.73
CA LYS A 130 -4.79 -8.85 8.81
C LYS A 130 -5.20 -8.64 7.38
N TYR A 131 -4.94 -7.44 6.91
CA TYR A 131 -4.95 -7.02 5.50
C TYR A 131 -6.32 -7.08 4.81
N LEU A 132 -7.16 -8.09 5.06
CA LEU A 132 -8.45 -8.29 4.41
C LEU A 132 -9.42 -7.11 4.58
N THR A 133 -9.49 -6.56 5.78
CA THR A 133 -10.44 -5.52 6.18
C THR A 133 -9.75 -4.20 6.54
N GLY A 134 -8.83 -3.74 5.71
CA GLY A 134 -8.20 -2.44 5.85
C GLY A 134 -9.16 -1.28 5.54
N GLU A 135 -8.95 -0.12 6.17
CA GLU A 135 -9.79 1.09 6.00
C GLU A 135 -9.92 1.55 4.54
N GLY A 136 -8.88 1.35 3.73
CA GLY A 136 -8.88 1.67 2.30
C GLY A 136 -9.73 0.75 1.44
N GLY A 137 -10.20 -0.41 1.97
CA GLY A 137 -11.00 -1.38 1.23
C GLY A 137 -10.27 -2.10 0.08
N ASN A 138 -8.98 -1.85 -0.10
CA ASN A 138 -8.23 -2.24 -1.30
C ASN A 138 -8.29 -3.74 -1.56
N VAL A 139 -8.04 -4.57 -0.54
CA VAL A 139 -7.99 -6.03 -0.68
C VAL A 139 -9.34 -6.60 -1.06
N LEU A 140 -10.40 -6.21 -0.36
CA LEU A 140 -11.74 -6.69 -0.67
C LEU A 140 -12.19 -6.25 -2.06
N ASN A 141 -11.91 -5.01 -2.47
CA ASN A 141 -12.21 -4.53 -3.81
C ASN A 141 -11.43 -5.31 -4.88
N ALA A 142 -10.17 -5.66 -4.64
CA ALA A 142 -9.39 -6.48 -5.57
C ALA A 142 -9.94 -7.89 -5.70
N LEU A 143 -10.34 -8.51 -4.59
CA LEU A 143 -10.98 -9.84 -4.60
C LEU A 143 -12.31 -9.80 -5.36
N LEU A 144 -13.14 -8.77 -5.16
CA LEU A 144 -14.38 -8.56 -5.89
C LEU A 144 -14.15 -8.41 -7.39
N ALA A 145 -13.17 -7.59 -7.79
CA ALA A 145 -12.83 -7.37 -9.19
C ALA A 145 -12.21 -8.61 -9.86
N ALA A 146 -11.44 -9.41 -9.12
CA ALA A 146 -10.92 -10.69 -9.61
C ALA A 146 -12.02 -11.74 -9.77
N TYR A 147 -12.96 -11.79 -8.84
CA TYR A 147 -14.08 -12.74 -8.87
C TYR A 147 -15.05 -12.48 -10.04
N ASP A 148 -15.42 -11.21 -10.23
CA ASP A 148 -16.30 -10.79 -11.33
C ASP A 148 -15.86 -9.42 -11.89
N PRO A 149 -14.95 -9.42 -12.87
CA PRO A 149 -14.44 -8.18 -13.50
C PRO A 149 -15.45 -7.50 -14.40
N VAL A 150 -16.58 -8.16 -14.69
CA VAL A 150 -17.68 -7.56 -15.47
C VAL A 150 -18.48 -6.59 -14.60
N LYS A 151 -18.66 -6.94 -13.32
CA LYS A 151 -19.51 -6.19 -12.37
C LYS A 151 -18.72 -5.32 -11.38
N ASN A 152 -17.45 -5.60 -11.14
CA ASN A 152 -16.67 -4.90 -10.12
C ASN A 152 -15.49 -4.15 -10.70
N LEU A 153 -15.41 -2.86 -10.35
CA LEU A 153 -14.34 -1.96 -10.76
C LEU A 153 -13.00 -2.35 -10.12
N SER A 154 -11.95 -2.33 -10.92
CA SER A 154 -10.57 -2.44 -10.45
C SER A 154 -10.04 -1.17 -9.77
N ALA A 155 -10.83 -0.12 -9.62
CA ALA A 155 -10.54 1.01 -8.77
C ALA A 155 -10.67 0.60 -7.30
N VAL A 156 -9.59 0.04 -6.74
CA VAL A 156 -9.64 -0.64 -5.43
C VAL A 156 -9.59 0.33 -4.26
N ALA A 157 -8.82 1.41 -4.34
CA ALA A 157 -8.67 2.37 -3.26
C ALA A 157 -9.90 3.26 -3.11
N MET A 158 -10.45 3.34 -1.89
CA MET A 158 -11.64 4.16 -1.62
C MET A 158 -11.41 5.65 -1.85
N LYS A 159 -10.18 6.15 -1.66
CA LYS A 159 -9.82 7.53 -2.00
C LYS A 159 -9.95 7.81 -3.50
N HIS A 160 -9.53 6.87 -4.36
CA HIS A 160 -9.69 6.99 -5.82
C HIS A 160 -11.16 6.93 -6.21
N ARG A 161 -11.96 6.05 -5.57
CA ARG A 161 -13.41 6.01 -5.82
C ARG A 161 -14.08 7.33 -5.44
N LYS A 162 -13.68 7.94 -4.31
CA LYS A 162 -14.18 9.26 -3.92
C LYS A 162 -13.79 10.33 -4.94
N ALA A 163 -12.52 10.38 -5.36
CA ALA A 163 -12.05 11.32 -6.36
C ALA A 163 -12.77 11.14 -7.72
N LEU A 164 -13.01 9.91 -8.14
CA LEU A 164 -13.80 9.59 -9.35
C LEU A 164 -15.26 10.03 -9.22
N MET A 165 -15.88 9.83 -8.05
CA MET A 165 -17.25 10.31 -7.80
C MET A 165 -17.33 11.82 -7.88
N ASP A 166 -16.37 12.54 -7.30
CA ASP A 166 -16.30 14.00 -7.35
C ASP A 166 -16.04 14.49 -8.79
N PHE A 167 -15.11 13.86 -9.50
CA PHE A 167 -14.82 14.16 -10.89
C PHE A 167 -16.02 13.96 -11.81
N LEU A 168 -16.75 12.87 -11.64
CA LEU A 168 -17.95 12.52 -12.42
C LEU A 168 -19.22 13.27 -11.92
N GLU A 169 -19.10 14.14 -10.91
CA GLU A 169 -20.19 14.90 -10.30
C GLU A 169 -21.32 14.01 -9.77
N ILE A 170 -20.98 12.84 -9.26
CA ILE A 170 -21.92 11.87 -8.71
C ILE A 170 -22.40 12.35 -7.35
N LYS A 171 -23.71 12.55 -7.21
CA LYS A 171 -24.32 12.82 -5.90
C LYS A 171 -24.45 11.53 -5.13
N SER A 172 -23.70 11.40 -4.03
CA SER A 172 -23.84 10.27 -3.13
C SER A 172 -25.21 10.32 -2.43
N PRO A 173 -25.93 9.20 -2.29
CA PRO A 173 -27.19 9.13 -1.53
C PRO A 173 -26.97 9.21 -0.02
N PHE A 174 -25.75 9.25 0.46
CA PHE A 174 -25.35 9.35 1.86
C PHE A 174 -24.13 10.26 2.03
N ASP A 175 -23.91 10.74 3.24
CA ASP A 175 -22.67 11.43 3.58
C ASP A 175 -21.51 10.44 3.59
N TRP A 176 -20.53 10.68 2.70
CA TRP A 176 -19.39 9.80 2.52
C TRP A 176 -18.53 9.62 3.78
N ALA A 177 -18.38 10.68 4.58
CA ALA A 177 -17.51 10.67 5.76
C ALA A 177 -18.04 9.75 6.85
N SER A 178 -19.37 9.76 7.05
CA SER A 178 -20.06 8.99 8.09
C SER A 178 -20.56 7.62 7.62
N ALA A 179 -20.53 7.34 6.31
CA ALA A 179 -21.03 6.08 5.77
C ALA A 179 -20.15 4.90 6.17
N SER A 180 -20.76 3.73 6.34
CA SER A 180 -20.03 2.48 6.55
C SER A 180 -19.17 2.11 5.34
N ILE A 181 -18.13 1.29 5.56
CA ILE A 181 -17.26 0.84 4.48
C ILE A 181 -18.04 0.02 3.44
N GLY A 182 -19.00 -0.79 3.87
CA GLY A 182 -19.87 -1.56 2.98
C GLY A 182 -20.68 -0.66 2.05
N LYS A 183 -21.29 0.41 2.56
CA LYS A 183 -21.98 1.39 1.73
C LYS A 183 -21.05 2.07 0.74
N ARG A 184 -19.87 2.52 1.20
CA ARG A 184 -18.89 3.16 0.31
C ARG A 184 -18.46 2.23 -0.82
N ILE A 185 -18.13 0.96 -0.53
CA ILE A 185 -17.68 -0.02 -1.53
C ILE A 185 -18.80 -0.34 -2.53
N SER A 186 -19.98 -0.72 -2.04
CA SER A 186 -21.06 -1.21 -2.89
C SER A 186 -21.64 -0.10 -3.78
N HIS A 187 -22.02 1.02 -3.19
CA HIS A 187 -22.64 2.11 -3.96
C HIS A 187 -21.67 2.82 -4.90
N SER A 188 -20.39 3.04 -4.49
CA SER A 188 -19.43 3.67 -5.41
C SER A 188 -19.14 2.80 -6.62
N ASN A 189 -19.13 1.47 -6.46
CA ASN A 189 -18.97 0.56 -7.59
C ASN A 189 -20.04 0.75 -8.65
N GLU A 190 -21.29 0.85 -8.24
CA GLU A 190 -22.45 1.02 -9.14
C GLU A 190 -22.47 2.42 -9.74
N SER A 191 -22.44 3.44 -8.90
CA SER A 191 -22.59 4.83 -9.32
C SER A 191 -21.50 5.30 -10.29
N ILE A 192 -20.24 4.87 -10.08
CA ILE A 192 -19.14 5.18 -10.98
C ILE A 192 -19.36 4.50 -12.35
N GLN A 193 -19.80 3.23 -12.35
CA GLN A 193 -20.10 2.53 -13.61
C GLN A 193 -21.25 3.19 -14.38
N GLU A 194 -22.34 3.52 -13.72
CA GLU A 194 -23.49 4.20 -14.32
C GLU A 194 -23.10 5.55 -14.94
N ALA A 195 -22.38 6.38 -14.16
CA ALA A 195 -21.92 7.68 -14.64
C ALA A 195 -20.95 7.54 -15.83
N THR A 196 -20.05 6.54 -15.79
CA THR A 196 -19.11 6.30 -16.89
C THR A 196 -19.83 5.80 -18.14
N ARG A 197 -20.82 4.93 -18.01
CA ARG A 197 -21.68 4.50 -19.14
C ARG A 197 -22.48 5.65 -19.75
N ALA A 198 -22.92 6.61 -18.93
CA ALA A 198 -23.59 7.82 -19.40
C ALA A 198 -22.71 8.73 -20.25
N LEU A 199 -21.39 8.52 -20.27
CA LEU A 199 -20.45 9.18 -21.18
C LEU A 199 -20.35 8.49 -22.55
N GLY A 200 -21.09 7.41 -22.79
CA GLY A 200 -21.10 6.66 -24.04
C GLY A 200 -20.19 5.42 -24.06
N LEU A 201 -19.61 5.04 -22.91
CA LEU A 201 -18.81 3.83 -22.80
C LEU A 201 -19.69 2.61 -22.58
N THR A 202 -19.31 1.51 -23.22
CA THR A 202 -19.93 0.20 -23.07
C THR A 202 -18.87 -0.82 -22.63
N GLY A 203 -19.29 -1.97 -22.13
CA GLY A 203 -18.39 -3.05 -21.75
C GLY A 203 -18.40 -3.40 -20.25
N SER A 204 -17.43 -4.19 -19.85
CA SER A 204 -17.26 -4.64 -18.47
C SER A 204 -16.83 -3.50 -17.54
N ALA A 205 -17.00 -3.69 -16.22
CA ALA A 205 -16.46 -2.76 -15.23
C ALA A 205 -14.93 -2.59 -15.38
N ARG A 206 -14.25 -3.64 -15.86
CA ARG A 206 -12.81 -3.56 -16.17
C ARG A 206 -12.53 -2.61 -17.34
N THR A 207 -13.33 -2.64 -18.40
CA THR A 207 -13.21 -1.69 -19.51
C THR A 207 -13.43 -0.25 -19.05
N LEU A 208 -14.45 -0.01 -18.23
CA LEU A 208 -14.71 1.32 -17.65
C LEU A 208 -13.53 1.81 -16.80
N TYR A 209 -12.96 0.92 -15.98
CA TYR A 209 -11.76 1.21 -15.21
C TYR A 209 -10.58 1.61 -16.11
N GLN A 210 -10.31 0.89 -17.19
CA GLN A 210 -9.20 1.21 -18.09
C GLN A 210 -9.35 2.59 -18.73
N PHE A 211 -10.57 2.99 -19.08
CA PHE A 211 -10.85 4.34 -19.53
C PHE A 211 -10.54 5.38 -18.45
N LEU A 212 -11.07 5.21 -17.24
CA LEU A 212 -10.90 6.16 -16.14
C LEU A 212 -9.44 6.32 -15.72
N TYR A 213 -8.63 5.29 -15.87
CA TYR A 213 -7.19 5.29 -15.56
C TYR A 213 -6.29 5.49 -16.79
N SER A 214 -6.85 5.72 -17.98
CA SER A 214 -6.04 6.12 -19.14
C SER A 214 -5.42 7.50 -18.90
N GLU A 215 -4.20 7.71 -19.37
CA GLU A 215 -3.42 8.92 -19.09
C GLU A 215 -4.19 10.23 -19.34
N PRO A 216 -4.90 10.43 -20.46
CA PRO A 216 -5.61 11.69 -20.69
C PRO A 216 -6.79 11.90 -19.73
N VAL A 217 -7.38 10.83 -19.17
CA VAL A 217 -8.52 10.91 -18.24
C VAL A 217 -8.04 10.99 -16.80
N SER A 218 -7.05 10.16 -16.41
CA SER A 218 -6.52 10.16 -15.06
C SER A 218 -5.94 11.52 -14.66
N ASN A 219 -5.33 12.25 -15.61
CA ASN A 219 -4.83 13.60 -15.40
C ASN A 219 -5.92 14.65 -15.09
N LEU A 220 -7.18 14.34 -15.32
CA LEU A 220 -8.30 15.24 -15.01
C LEU A 220 -8.82 15.10 -13.58
N TRP A 221 -8.51 14.00 -12.92
CA TRP A 221 -9.01 13.72 -11.57
C TRP A 221 -7.92 13.38 -10.51
N GLN A 222 -6.67 13.19 -10.97
CA GLN A 222 -5.53 13.04 -10.07
C GLN A 222 -4.69 14.31 -10.06
N ASP A 223 -4.26 14.72 -8.86
CA ASP A 223 -3.28 15.81 -8.75
C ASP A 223 -1.92 15.30 -9.21
N THR A 224 -1.40 15.89 -10.29
CA THR A 224 -0.11 15.51 -10.87
C THR A 224 0.76 16.72 -11.16
N ILE A 225 2.07 16.54 -11.09
CA ILE A 225 3.07 17.52 -11.56
C ILE A 225 3.99 16.87 -12.58
N LYS A 226 4.55 17.67 -13.50
CA LYS A 226 5.52 17.19 -14.48
C LYS A 226 6.93 17.25 -13.90
N ARG A 227 7.67 16.14 -14.02
CA ARG A 227 9.08 16.05 -13.68
C ARG A 227 9.82 15.24 -14.75
N GLU A 228 10.88 15.80 -15.33
CA GLU A 228 11.72 15.13 -16.34
C GLU A 228 10.92 14.43 -17.45
N GLY A 229 9.80 15.06 -17.86
CA GLY A 229 8.89 14.50 -18.87
C GLY A 229 7.94 13.41 -18.37
N LYS A 230 8.05 13.00 -17.09
CA LYS A 230 7.10 12.07 -16.44
C LYS A 230 6.11 12.84 -15.58
N GLN A 231 4.91 12.31 -15.47
CA GLN A 231 3.93 12.82 -14.51
C GLN A 231 4.11 12.10 -13.17
N VAL A 232 4.13 12.87 -12.09
CA VAL A 232 4.22 12.37 -10.72
C VAL A 232 2.95 12.75 -9.98
N VAL A 233 2.28 11.76 -9.40
CA VAL A 233 1.09 11.97 -8.56
C VAL A 233 1.52 12.66 -7.27
N VAL A 234 0.87 13.76 -6.93
CA VAL A 234 1.12 14.52 -5.70
C VAL A 234 -0.12 14.60 -4.83
N THR A 235 0.06 14.87 -3.55
CA THR A 235 -1.04 15.17 -2.63
C THR A 235 -0.91 16.62 -2.18
N VAL A 236 -1.89 17.44 -2.51
CA VAL A 236 -1.98 18.82 -2.02
C VAL A 236 -2.86 18.82 -0.77
N PRO A 237 -2.35 19.14 0.42
CA PRO A 237 -3.15 19.24 1.63
C PRO A 237 -4.20 20.34 1.47
N GLN A 238 -5.48 20.02 1.57
CA GLN A 238 -6.58 21.00 1.44
C GLN A 238 -6.77 21.84 2.71
N ASN A 239 -6.37 21.34 3.87
CA ASN A 239 -6.32 22.08 5.13
C ASN A 239 -5.07 21.65 5.89
N ALA A 240 -4.31 22.60 6.42
CA ALA A 240 -3.34 22.30 7.46
C ALA A 240 -4.15 21.90 8.70
N GLU A 241 -4.34 20.61 8.93
CA GLU A 241 -4.72 20.13 10.25
C GLU A 241 -3.59 20.58 11.18
N VAL A 242 -3.89 21.57 12.02
CA VAL A 242 -3.03 21.93 13.14
C VAL A 242 -3.04 20.71 14.05
N GLU A 243 -2.05 19.86 13.87
CA GLU A 243 -1.82 18.74 14.77
C GLU A 243 -1.53 19.36 16.15
N ASN A 244 -2.56 19.38 16.97
CA ASN A 244 -2.40 19.74 18.38
C ASN A 244 -1.42 18.73 18.99
N ASN A 245 -0.24 19.19 19.33
CA ASN A 245 0.76 18.49 20.14
C ASN A 245 0.14 18.11 21.49
N LYS A 246 -0.68 17.07 21.51
CA LYS A 246 -1.07 16.40 22.74
C LYS A 246 0.06 15.44 23.08
N THR A 247 0.59 15.62 24.27
CA THR A 247 1.54 14.79 25.01
C THR A 247 1.61 13.37 24.47
N SER A 248 2.82 13.00 23.96
CA SER A 248 3.14 11.64 23.57
C SER A 248 2.79 10.70 24.73
N ASN A 249 1.92 9.74 24.47
CA ASN A 249 1.52 8.76 25.46
C ASN A 249 2.74 7.86 25.73
N GLU A 250 3.11 7.64 27.00
CA GLU A 250 4.28 6.80 27.37
C GLU A 250 4.21 5.41 26.70
N GLY A 251 3.02 4.88 26.44
CA GLY A 251 2.80 3.63 25.73
C GLY A 251 3.31 3.67 24.30
N GLU A 252 3.03 4.75 23.57
CA GLU A 252 3.45 4.93 22.17
C GLU A 252 4.97 5.06 22.04
N MET A 253 5.59 5.79 22.97
CA MET A 253 7.06 5.92 23.02
C MET A 253 7.73 4.56 23.29
N ARG A 254 7.15 3.74 24.17
CA ARG A 254 7.66 2.38 24.43
C ARG A 254 7.54 1.47 23.21
N GLU A 255 6.47 1.61 22.43
CA GLU A 255 6.26 0.83 21.21
C GLU A 255 7.27 1.22 20.12
N SER A 256 7.53 2.50 19.91
CA SER A 256 8.57 2.98 18.97
C SER A 256 9.94 2.41 19.33
N LEU A 257 10.34 2.44 20.60
CA LEU A 257 11.61 1.86 21.04
C LEU A 257 11.67 0.35 20.80
N ARG A 258 10.56 -0.37 20.95
CA ARG A 258 10.47 -1.81 20.62
C ARG A 258 10.70 -2.06 19.13
N ILE A 259 10.16 -1.22 18.28
CA ILE A 259 10.33 -1.32 16.82
C ILE A 259 11.77 -0.97 16.43
N GLN A 260 12.37 0.07 17.01
CA GLN A 260 13.78 0.37 16.79
C GLN A 260 14.69 -0.81 17.21
N ALA A 261 14.41 -1.43 18.37
CA ALA A 261 15.14 -2.60 18.83
C ALA A 261 14.95 -3.81 17.90
N ALA A 262 13.74 -4.05 17.40
CA ALA A 262 13.45 -5.10 16.44
C ALA A 262 14.18 -4.90 15.11
N LEU A 263 14.20 -3.67 14.57
CA LEU A 263 14.95 -3.33 13.36
C LEU A 263 16.46 -3.51 13.56
N ALA A 264 16.98 -3.14 14.72
CA ALA A 264 18.39 -3.34 15.06
C ALA A 264 18.74 -4.84 15.14
N GLU A 265 17.89 -5.65 15.75
CA GLU A 265 18.05 -7.11 15.81
C GLU A 265 17.99 -7.77 14.42
N ILE A 266 17.01 -7.40 13.60
CA ILE A 266 16.88 -7.89 12.22
C ILE A 266 18.15 -7.59 11.43
N GLY A 267 18.60 -6.32 11.46
CA GLY A 267 19.83 -5.91 10.75
C GLY A 267 21.07 -6.67 11.24
N THR A 268 21.17 -6.91 12.55
CA THR A 268 22.26 -7.71 13.13
C THR A 268 22.23 -9.14 12.61
N ARG A 269 21.10 -9.81 12.63
CA ARG A 269 20.93 -11.17 12.11
C ARG A 269 21.28 -11.27 10.62
N MET A 270 21.07 -10.20 9.86
CA MET A 270 21.42 -10.11 8.44
C MET A 270 22.89 -9.67 8.21
N GLY A 271 23.68 -9.52 9.26
CA GLY A 271 25.12 -9.21 9.20
C GLY A 271 25.45 -7.74 8.95
N PHE A 272 24.54 -6.81 9.29
CA PHE A 272 24.79 -5.38 9.25
C PHE A 272 25.32 -4.86 10.58
N GLN A 273 26.12 -3.80 10.50
CA GLN A 273 26.41 -2.92 11.63
C GLN A 273 25.26 -1.94 11.80
N ILE A 274 24.95 -1.57 13.03
CA ILE A 274 23.79 -0.76 13.40
C ILE A 274 24.23 0.57 13.95
N TRP A 275 23.59 1.64 13.49
CA TRP A 275 23.66 2.95 14.14
C TRP A 275 22.31 3.27 14.77
N LEU A 276 22.36 3.84 15.96
CA LEU A 276 21.23 4.41 16.68
C LEU A 276 21.60 5.81 17.16
N PRO A 277 20.66 6.78 17.17
CA PRO A 277 20.90 8.10 17.75
C PRO A 277 21.37 8.00 19.20
N ARG A 278 22.34 8.80 19.56
CA ARG A 278 22.90 8.77 20.93
C ARG A 278 21.84 8.97 22.02
N ALA A 279 20.82 9.79 21.76
CA ALA A 279 19.73 10.08 22.69
C ALA A 279 18.84 8.86 22.98
N ASP A 280 18.64 7.96 22.00
CA ASP A 280 17.74 6.80 22.12
C ASP A 280 18.46 5.50 22.45
N ARG A 281 19.77 5.47 22.19
CA ARG A 281 20.64 4.30 22.32
C ARG A 281 20.48 3.58 23.66
N GLY A 282 20.56 4.31 24.77
CA GLY A 282 20.42 3.73 26.11
C GLY A 282 19.08 3.03 26.34
N ARG A 283 18.00 3.59 25.80
CA ARG A 283 16.64 3.05 25.91
C ARG A 283 16.45 1.81 25.02
N VAL A 284 16.93 1.84 23.78
CA VAL A 284 16.87 0.73 22.84
C VAL A 284 17.67 -0.47 23.37
N LEU A 285 18.83 -0.24 23.95
CA LEU A 285 19.69 -1.28 24.56
C LEU A 285 19.08 -1.99 25.78
N THR A 286 17.99 -1.49 26.34
CA THR A 286 17.22 -2.24 27.34
C THR A 286 16.46 -3.42 26.72
N GLN A 287 16.21 -3.39 25.42
CA GLN A 287 15.40 -4.39 24.70
C GLN A 287 16.21 -5.18 23.66
N TRP A 288 17.37 -4.69 23.26
CA TRP A 288 18.27 -5.33 22.32
C TRP A 288 19.70 -5.29 22.83
N LYS A 289 20.37 -6.43 22.80
CA LYS A 289 21.74 -6.60 23.28
C LYS A 289 22.63 -7.05 22.12
N PRO A 290 23.34 -6.11 21.46
CA PRO A 290 24.23 -6.45 20.35
C PRO A 290 25.52 -7.11 20.82
N ASP A 291 26.10 -7.93 19.94
CA ASP A 291 27.46 -8.39 20.08
C ASP A 291 28.45 -7.23 19.91
N ILE A 292 29.68 -7.43 20.38
CA ILE A 292 30.76 -6.43 20.30
C ILE A 292 31.02 -6.08 18.83
N GLY A 293 31.04 -4.77 18.53
CA GLY A 293 31.32 -4.24 17.18
C GLY A 293 30.10 -4.19 16.22
N VAL A 294 28.92 -4.63 16.67
CA VAL A 294 27.70 -4.52 15.88
C VAL A 294 27.12 -3.10 15.98
N LEU A 295 26.99 -2.56 17.19
CA LEU A 295 26.55 -1.18 17.40
C LEU A 295 27.73 -0.24 17.20
N LEU A 296 27.58 0.68 16.27
CA LEU A 296 28.61 1.68 15.94
C LEU A 296 28.62 2.82 16.96
N GLU A 297 29.80 3.17 17.47
CA GLU A 297 30.00 4.34 18.32
C GLU A 297 30.10 5.63 17.50
N GLU A 298 30.66 5.55 16.28
CA GLU A 298 30.77 6.63 15.32
C GLU A 298 30.39 6.13 13.92
N LEU A 299 29.78 7.01 13.12
CA LEU A 299 29.44 6.67 11.73
C LEU A 299 30.71 6.69 10.86
N PRO A 300 31.07 5.58 10.20
CA PRO A 300 32.28 5.47 9.40
C PRO A 300 32.12 6.06 7.98
N VAL A 301 31.35 7.15 7.86
CA VAL A 301 31.05 7.82 6.58
C VAL A 301 31.72 9.19 6.54
N GLY A 302 32.12 9.62 5.33
CA GLY A 302 32.88 10.86 5.14
C GLY A 302 32.03 11.96 4.49
N PHE A 303 30.95 12.39 5.17
CA PHE A 303 30.12 13.49 4.73
C PHE A 303 30.51 14.81 5.40
N ASP A 304 30.01 15.92 4.87
CA ASP A 304 30.13 17.21 5.51
C ASP A 304 29.37 17.25 6.86
N GLN A 305 29.69 18.25 7.68
CA GLN A 305 29.15 18.34 9.03
C GLN A 305 27.62 18.47 9.08
N THR A 306 27.01 19.13 8.11
CA THR A 306 25.54 19.31 8.06
C THR A 306 24.84 17.99 7.75
N THR A 307 25.32 17.29 6.73
CA THR A 307 24.85 15.94 6.36
C THR A 307 25.00 14.97 7.54
N MET A 308 26.16 14.99 8.22
CA MET A 308 26.39 14.12 9.38
C MET A 308 25.38 14.37 10.50
N LYS A 309 25.08 15.63 10.84
CA LYS A 309 24.09 15.97 11.87
C LYS A 309 22.70 15.44 11.55
N THR A 310 22.31 15.41 10.27
CA THR A 310 21.02 14.85 9.83
C THR A 310 21.03 13.33 9.94
N ILE A 311 22.07 12.67 9.42
CA ILE A 311 22.21 11.21 9.44
C ILE A 311 22.24 10.65 10.86
N GLU A 312 22.96 11.31 11.77
CA GLU A 312 23.09 10.91 13.18
C GLU A 312 21.75 10.88 13.93
N GLN A 313 20.74 11.60 13.44
CA GLN A 313 19.41 11.67 14.04
C GLN A 313 18.40 10.65 13.48
N ILE A 314 18.76 9.91 12.43
CA ILE A 314 17.91 8.87 11.86
C ILE A 314 17.81 7.70 12.86
N ASP A 315 16.58 7.24 13.12
CA ASP A 315 16.27 6.32 14.21
C ASP A 315 17.03 4.99 14.15
N VAL A 316 17.16 4.39 12.96
CA VAL A 316 17.97 3.17 12.77
C VAL A 316 18.64 3.22 11.40
N LEU A 317 19.98 2.99 11.38
CA LEU A 317 20.71 2.80 10.12
C LEU A 317 21.33 1.41 10.10
N TRP A 318 21.26 0.78 8.93
CA TRP A 318 22.00 -0.45 8.65
C TRP A 318 23.18 -0.15 7.73
N LEU A 319 24.37 -0.51 8.19
CA LEU A 319 25.60 -0.24 7.46
C LEU A 319 26.29 -1.57 7.10
N LYS A 320 26.90 -1.56 5.91
CA LYS A 320 27.83 -2.59 5.48
C LYS A 320 29.19 -1.94 5.26
N LYS A 321 30.12 -2.16 6.20
CA LYS A 321 31.40 -1.45 6.23
C LYS A 321 31.18 0.08 6.36
N ARG A 322 31.55 0.86 5.34
CA ARG A 322 31.44 2.32 5.32
C ARG A 322 30.24 2.83 4.50
N THR A 323 29.29 1.97 4.18
CA THR A 323 28.13 2.32 3.35
C THR A 323 26.85 2.15 4.13
N ILE A 324 26.02 3.17 4.18
CA ILE A 324 24.65 3.08 4.67
C ILE A 324 23.82 2.36 3.58
N VAL A 325 23.23 1.25 3.94
CA VAL A 325 22.43 0.43 3.03
C VAL A 325 20.94 0.76 3.18
N ARG A 326 20.47 0.89 4.42
CA ARG A 326 19.08 1.21 4.74
C ARG A 326 18.99 2.21 5.89
N ALA A 327 17.99 3.08 5.81
CA ALA A 327 17.65 4.06 6.83
C ALA A 327 16.17 3.93 7.19
N PHE A 328 15.88 3.90 8.49
CA PHE A 328 14.53 3.74 9.02
C PHE A 328 14.20 4.89 9.98
N GLU A 329 13.04 5.50 9.77
CA GLU A 329 12.42 6.44 10.71
C GLU A 329 11.19 5.78 11.32
N VAL A 330 11.13 5.71 12.63
CA VAL A 330 10.07 5.01 13.38
C VAL A 330 9.11 6.03 13.95
N GLU A 331 7.98 6.19 13.29
CA GLU A 331 6.98 7.21 13.60
C GLU A 331 5.77 6.61 14.34
N HIS A 332 5.44 7.15 15.49
CA HIS A 332 4.35 6.65 16.33
C HIS A 332 3.35 7.73 16.73
N THR A 333 3.74 9.00 16.67
CA THR A 333 2.88 10.14 17.02
C THR A 333 2.37 10.89 15.81
N THR A 334 1.73 12.00 16.04
CA THR A 334 1.22 12.95 15.05
C THR A 334 2.26 13.53 14.11
N SER A 335 3.55 13.41 14.42
CA SER A 335 4.65 14.07 13.71
C SER A 335 5.38 13.18 12.68
N ILE A 336 4.63 12.49 11.80
CA ILE A 336 5.20 11.75 10.65
C ILE A 336 6.11 12.66 9.80
N TYR A 337 5.87 13.96 9.84
CA TYR A 337 6.54 14.94 9.00
C TYR A 337 8.03 15.10 9.32
N SER A 338 8.45 14.96 10.59
CA SER A 338 9.85 15.15 10.98
C SER A 338 10.78 14.08 10.41
N GLY A 339 10.37 12.81 10.44
CA GLY A 339 11.15 11.72 9.84
C GLY A 339 11.22 11.84 8.33
N ILE A 340 10.10 12.17 7.68
CA ILE A 340 10.07 12.40 6.23
C ILE A 340 10.97 13.56 5.82
N LEU A 341 11.02 14.65 6.62
CA LEU A 341 11.93 15.77 6.37
C LEU A 341 13.40 15.33 6.45
N ARG A 342 13.80 14.56 7.47
CA ARG A 342 15.18 14.05 7.57
C ARG A 342 15.58 13.20 6.38
N MET A 343 14.64 12.34 5.90
CA MET A 343 14.87 11.55 4.69
C MET A 343 15.00 12.43 3.44
N ALA A 344 14.17 13.47 3.32
CA ALA A 344 14.23 14.40 2.20
C ALA A 344 15.50 15.24 2.24
N ASP A 345 15.91 15.72 3.43
CA ASP A 345 17.16 16.47 3.62
C ASP A 345 18.36 15.62 3.25
N LEU A 346 18.39 14.35 3.65
CA LEU A 346 19.45 13.42 3.26
C LEU A 346 19.57 13.29 1.76
N LEU A 347 18.45 13.11 1.04
CA LEU A 347 18.43 13.02 -0.42
C LEU A 347 18.83 14.34 -1.09
N ALA A 348 18.38 15.47 -0.56
CA ALA A 348 18.73 16.79 -1.10
C ALA A 348 20.23 17.09 -0.94
N MET A 349 20.82 16.74 0.21
CA MET A 349 22.25 16.94 0.46
C MET A 349 23.14 15.92 -0.26
N GLN A 350 22.63 14.73 -0.54
CA GLN A 350 23.39 13.63 -1.12
C GLN A 350 22.60 12.92 -2.24
N PRO A 351 22.31 13.57 -3.37
CA PRO A 351 21.41 13.06 -4.42
C PRO A 351 21.90 11.78 -5.11
N ASN A 352 23.21 11.49 -5.00
CA ASN A 352 23.82 10.29 -5.59
C ASN A 352 23.85 9.08 -4.66
N LEU A 353 23.36 9.21 -3.42
CA LEU A 353 23.31 8.08 -2.49
C LEU A 353 22.22 7.09 -2.89
N LYS A 354 22.59 5.83 -2.98
CA LYS A 354 21.65 4.71 -3.22
C LYS A 354 21.25 4.06 -1.88
N ILE A 355 20.67 4.84 -0.99
CA ILE A 355 20.14 4.35 0.28
C ILE A 355 18.67 4.02 0.10
N LYS A 356 18.21 2.88 0.62
CA LYS A 356 16.79 2.55 0.71
C LYS A 356 16.22 3.17 1.97
N LEU A 357 15.19 3.99 1.83
CA LEU A 357 14.58 4.77 2.89
C LEU A 357 13.24 4.15 3.30
N HIS A 358 12.99 4.07 4.60
CA HIS A 358 11.78 3.45 5.12
C HIS A 358 11.16 4.31 6.23
N ILE A 359 9.86 4.61 6.10
CA ILE A 359 9.06 5.13 7.22
C ILE A 359 8.35 3.95 7.85
N VAL A 360 8.55 3.75 9.14
CA VAL A 360 8.01 2.64 9.92
C VAL A 360 6.98 3.18 10.89
N ALA A 361 5.70 2.79 10.72
CA ALA A 361 4.62 3.34 11.52
C ALA A 361 3.47 2.32 11.69
N PRO A 362 2.55 2.52 12.67
CA PRO A 362 1.37 1.67 12.81
C PRO A 362 0.54 1.59 11.51
N ALA A 363 -0.11 0.46 11.27
CA ALA A 363 -0.91 0.23 10.05
C ALA A 363 -1.98 1.30 9.80
N SER A 364 -2.56 1.86 10.87
CA SER A 364 -3.51 2.97 10.81
C SER A 364 -2.94 4.27 10.25
N ARG A 365 -1.62 4.43 10.22
CA ARG A 365 -0.92 5.64 9.72
C ARG A 365 -0.48 5.53 8.27
N ARG A 366 -0.61 4.38 7.64
CA ARG A 366 -0.15 4.12 6.27
C ARG A 366 -0.55 5.21 5.27
N GLU A 367 -1.82 5.54 5.21
CA GLU A 367 -2.34 6.55 4.27
C GLU A 367 -1.76 7.94 4.55
N LYS A 368 -1.61 8.30 5.82
CA LYS A 368 -1.01 9.59 6.21
C LYS A 368 0.46 9.66 5.80
N VAL A 369 1.23 8.58 5.99
CA VAL A 369 2.62 8.49 5.52
C VAL A 369 2.71 8.76 4.03
N PHE A 370 1.89 8.10 3.22
CA PHE A 370 1.91 8.30 1.78
C PHE A 370 1.41 9.68 1.34
N GLN A 371 0.44 10.26 2.03
CA GLN A 371 0.03 11.65 1.79
C GLN A 371 1.20 12.63 1.99
N GLU A 372 1.96 12.45 3.07
CA GLU A 372 3.11 13.30 3.37
C GLU A 372 4.27 13.08 2.38
N ILE A 373 4.64 11.83 2.06
CA ILE A 373 5.69 11.50 1.07
C ILE A 373 5.39 12.10 -0.30
N ARG A 374 4.10 12.18 -0.69
CA ARG A 374 3.67 12.71 -1.99
C ARG A 374 3.49 14.22 -2.03
N ARG A 375 3.87 14.97 -1.01
CA ARG A 375 3.79 16.45 -1.08
C ARG A 375 4.60 16.97 -2.26
N PRO A 376 4.14 18.01 -2.96
CA PRO A 376 4.82 18.56 -4.13
C PRO A 376 6.29 18.89 -3.88
N VAL A 377 6.63 19.38 -2.69
CA VAL A 377 8.02 19.70 -2.31
C VAL A 377 8.95 18.48 -2.38
N PHE A 378 8.47 17.31 -2.03
CA PHE A 378 9.26 16.08 -2.04
C PHE A 378 9.28 15.39 -3.43
N ALA A 379 8.37 15.76 -4.31
CA ALA A 379 8.36 15.27 -5.68
C ALA A 379 9.41 15.96 -6.57
N LEU A 380 9.92 17.11 -6.15
CA LEU A 380 10.86 17.94 -6.92
C LEU A 380 12.32 17.83 -6.45
N LEU A 381 12.65 16.87 -5.57
CA LEU A 381 14.02 16.66 -5.09
C LEU A 381 14.93 16.25 -6.24
N GLU A 382 16.16 16.77 -6.27
CA GLU A 382 17.14 16.51 -7.34
C GLU A 382 17.48 15.03 -7.49
N GLY A 383 17.62 14.32 -6.35
CA GLY A 383 17.92 12.88 -6.33
C GLY A 383 16.81 11.93 -6.73
N GLY A 384 15.61 12.43 -7.07
CA GLY A 384 14.41 11.64 -7.37
C GLY A 384 13.23 12.05 -6.50
N ALA A 385 11.99 11.74 -6.92
CA ALA A 385 10.84 11.95 -6.06
C ALA A 385 10.97 11.08 -4.82
N LEU A 386 10.69 11.62 -3.63
CA LEU A 386 10.74 10.84 -2.39
C LEU A 386 9.83 9.61 -2.47
N SER A 387 8.69 9.73 -3.17
CA SER A 387 7.74 8.64 -3.43
C SER A 387 8.33 7.45 -4.19
N ASP A 388 9.42 7.64 -4.93
CA ASP A 388 10.08 6.58 -5.70
C ASP A 388 11.13 5.84 -4.88
N ILE A 389 11.62 6.44 -3.80
CA ILE A 389 12.81 6.01 -3.04
C ILE A 389 12.43 5.58 -1.62
N CYS A 390 11.43 6.24 -1.02
CA CYS A 390 11.00 6.00 0.34
C CYS A 390 9.76 5.09 0.37
N THR A 391 9.85 4.03 1.17
CA THR A 391 8.79 3.03 1.33
C THR A 391 8.22 3.07 2.74
N TYR A 392 7.10 2.39 2.94
CA TYR A 392 6.44 2.25 4.23
C TYR A 392 6.53 0.81 4.73
N LEU A 393 6.81 0.65 6.02
CA LEU A 393 6.74 -0.62 6.75
C LEU A 393 5.77 -0.47 7.93
N SER A 394 4.81 -1.39 8.07
CA SER A 394 4.00 -1.40 9.29
C SER A 394 4.77 -2.04 10.46
N TYR A 395 4.38 -1.72 11.69
CA TYR A 395 4.90 -2.38 12.90
C TYR A 395 4.69 -3.89 12.86
N ASP A 396 3.54 -4.33 12.32
CA ASP A 396 3.24 -5.76 12.13
C ASP A 396 4.21 -6.41 11.13
N ASN A 397 4.59 -5.69 10.05
CA ASN A 397 5.57 -6.19 9.08
C ASN A 397 6.97 -6.34 9.70
N VAL A 398 7.36 -5.42 10.58
CA VAL A 398 8.64 -5.54 11.30
C VAL A 398 8.60 -6.74 12.25
N ALA A 399 7.49 -6.99 12.94
CA ALA A 399 7.33 -8.16 13.78
C ALA A 399 7.39 -9.46 12.97
N ASP A 400 6.68 -9.52 11.84
CA ASP A 400 6.68 -10.67 10.94
C ASP A 400 8.08 -10.95 10.38
N LEU A 401 8.80 -9.90 9.96
CA LEU A 401 10.17 -10.01 9.45
C LEU A 401 11.16 -10.50 10.53
N ARG A 402 10.96 -10.09 11.79
CA ARG A 402 11.77 -10.53 12.92
C ARG A 402 11.65 -12.04 13.17
N GLU A 403 10.46 -12.61 12.94
CA GLU A 403 10.17 -14.03 13.10
C GLU A 403 10.57 -14.88 11.88
N GLU A 404 11.08 -14.24 10.81
CA GLU A 404 11.47 -14.95 9.59
C GLU A 404 12.60 -15.95 9.89
N LYS A 405 12.41 -17.17 9.37
CA LYS A 405 13.40 -18.23 9.54
C LYS A 405 14.58 -17.99 8.60
N HIS A 406 15.77 -18.31 9.06
CA HIS A 406 17.01 -18.21 8.27
C HIS A 406 17.33 -16.80 7.76
N LEU A 407 16.93 -15.76 8.50
CA LEU A 407 17.16 -14.37 8.15
C LEU A 407 18.64 -14.06 7.89
N GLU A 408 19.53 -14.76 8.58
CA GLU A 408 21.00 -14.69 8.41
C GLU A 408 21.51 -15.13 7.03
N HIS A 409 20.69 -15.89 6.28
CA HIS A 409 21.03 -16.36 4.92
C HIS A 409 20.31 -15.58 3.83
N LEU A 410 19.41 -14.66 4.21
CA LEU A 410 18.65 -13.86 3.26
C LEU A 410 19.39 -12.56 2.90
N SER A 411 19.20 -12.11 1.68
CA SER A 411 19.60 -10.76 1.27
C SER A 411 18.66 -9.74 1.92
N ASP A 412 19.18 -8.53 2.20
CA ASP A 412 18.34 -7.41 2.69
C ASP A 412 17.18 -7.04 1.74
N ASN A 413 17.20 -7.53 0.51
CA ASN A 413 16.07 -7.41 -0.41
C ASN A 413 14.80 -8.13 0.07
N VAL A 414 14.87 -9.03 1.05
CA VAL A 414 13.70 -9.64 1.67
C VAL A 414 12.77 -8.57 2.26
N ILE A 415 13.30 -7.43 2.70
CA ILE A 415 12.48 -6.32 3.19
C ILE A 415 11.51 -5.81 2.13
N GLU A 416 11.86 -5.89 0.85
CA GLU A 416 10.99 -5.50 -0.26
C GLU A 416 9.70 -6.35 -0.34
N GLU A 417 9.68 -7.49 0.33
CA GLU A 417 8.48 -8.33 0.46
C GLU A 417 7.53 -7.87 1.57
N TYR A 418 8.01 -7.01 2.45
CA TYR A 418 7.28 -6.48 3.61
C TYR A 418 6.95 -4.98 3.49
N GLU A 419 7.61 -4.25 2.60
CA GLU A 419 7.38 -2.82 2.39
C GLU A 419 6.22 -2.54 1.44
N ASP A 420 5.56 -1.40 1.64
CA ASP A 420 4.58 -0.85 0.71
C ASP A 420 5.17 0.38 0.01
N LYS A 421 4.91 0.51 -1.30
CA LYS A 421 5.38 1.63 -2.10
C LYS A 421 4.31 2.69 -2.28
N SER A 422 4.74 3.95 -2.32
CA SER A 422 3.85 5.09 -2.43
C SER A 422 3.06 5.14 -3.74
N GLN A 423 3.61 4.63 -4.84
CA GLN A 423 2.93 4.61 -6.14
C GLN A 423 1.77 3.62 -6.20
N GLU A 424 1.70 2.72 -5.27
CA GLU A 424 0.78 1.59 -5.19
C GLU A 424 -0.37 1.86 -4.21
N ALA A 425 -0.37 3.00 -3.54
CA ALA A 425 -1.34 3.36 -2.49
C ALA A 425 -2.47 4.28 -3.03
#